data_b39ab7e6a69c84c849c7065fee2b9188
#
_entry.id   b39ab7e6a69c84c849c7065fee2b9188
#
_cell.length_a   1.000
_cell.length_b   1.000
_cell.length_c   1.000
_cell.angle_alpha   90.00
_cell.angle_beta   90.00
_cell.angle_gamma   90.00
#
_symmetry.space_group_name_H-M   'P 1'
#
loop_
_entity.id
_entity.type
_entity.pdbx_description
1 polymer ?
#
loop_
_entity_poly.entity_id
_entity_poly.type
_entity_poly.pdbx_seq_one_letter_code
_entity_poly.pdbx_strand_id
1 'polypeptide(L)'
;MQPLAEVTLTRPWHWGIAVVGNPVAEVPTDFGGRLVAVGQDVVALSVRHAQDIEADKFEGDWDWATATLHVRSLVQEEVTDRRVLCDTVVATPQETVSLGDADGMVVIPAPSLRTRLIISSDDVDPTGLERVWVDLVAVDG
;
A
#
# COMPACT_ATOMS: atom_id res chain seq x y z
N MET A 1 4.06 17.46 -12.38
CA MET A 1 2.64 17.03 -12.55
C MET A 1 1.96 16.97 -11.20
N GLN A 2 0.76 17.52 -11.12
CA GLN A 2 -0.02 17.40 -9.89
C GLN A 2 -0.83 16.11 -9.87
N PRO A 3 -0.83 15.36 -8.74
CA PRO A 3 -1.73 14.22 -8.61
C PRO A 3 -3.20 14.64 -8.66
N LEU A 4 -4.05 13.76 -9.18
CA LEU A 4 -5.51 13.93 -9.12
C LEU A 4 -6.01 13.84 -7.69
N ALA A 5 -5.37 12.99 -6.91
CA ALA A 5 -5.64 12.81 -5.48
C ALA A 5 -4.37 12.30 -4.81
N GLU A 6 -4.23 12.60 -3.54
CA GLU A 6 -3.05 12.19 -2.78
C GLU A 6 -3.44 12.01 -1.32
N VAL A 7 -2.98 10.93 -0.71
CA VAL A 7 -3.17 10.69 0.72
C VAL A 7 -1.92 10.04 1.29
N THR A 8 -1.54 10.47 2.49
CA THR A 8 -0.47 9.84 3.26
C THR A 8 -1.08 9.25 4.50
N LEU A 9 -0.88 7.95 4.68
CA LEU A 9 -1.48 7.20 5.76
C LEU A 9 -0.37 6.62 6.65
N THR A 10 -0.14 7.24 7.81
CA THR A 10 0.83 6.77 8.81
C THR A 10 0.06 6.27 10.01
N ARG A 11 0.23 5.00 10.35
CA ARG A 11 -0.50 4.39 11.46
C ARG A 11 0.17 3.09 11.90
N PRO A 12 -0.18 2.57 13.09
CA PRO A 12 0.18 1.20 13.43
C PRO A 12 -0.66 0.22 12.59
N TRP A 13 -0.03 -0.87 12.17
CA TRP A 13 -0.67 -1.92 11.37
C TRP A 13 -0.67 -3.20 12.20
N HIS A 14 -1.75 -3.44 12.92
CA HIS A 14 -1.82 -4.51 13.93
C HIS A 14 -1.77 -5.91 13.33
N TRP A 15 -2.04 -6.03 12.03
CA TRP A 15 -1.98 -7.31 11.32
C TRP A 15 -0.69 -7.49 10.51
N GLY A 16 0.14 -6.41 10.41
CA GLY A 16 1.34 -6.44 9.61
C GLY A 16 1.09 -6.51 8.11
N ILE A 17 -0.13 -6.20 7.68
CA ILE A 17 -0.56 -6.30 6.29
C ILE A 17 -1.36 -5.05 5.95
N ALA A 18 -1.04 -4.44 4.80
CA ALA A 18 -1.86 -3.40 4.18
C ALA A 18 -2.42 -3.93 2.88
N VAL A 19 -3.67 -3.61 2.59
CA VAL A 19 -4.38 -4.09 1.41
C VAL A 19 -4.75 -2.91 0.53
N VAL A 20 -4.50 -3.02 -0.77
CA VAL A 20 -4.79 -1.98 -1.76
C VAL A 20 -5.53 -2.61 -2.93
N GLY A 21 -6.67 -2.05 -3.30
CA GLY A 21 -7.39 -2.51 -4.49
C GLY A 21 -8.90 -2.49 -4.33
N ASN A 22 -9.55 -3.46 -4.96
CA ASN A 22 -10.99 -3.60 -4.94
C ASN A 22 -11.42 -4.19 -3.58
N PRO A 23 -12.29 -3.50 -2.81
CA PRO A 23 -12.64 -3.94 -1.46
C PRO A 23 -13.42 -5.25 -1.38
N VAL A 24 -14.03 -5.69 -2.49
CA VAL A 24 -14.76 -6.96 -2.52
C VAL A 24 -13.92 -8.12 -3.05
N ALA A 25 -12.68 -7.86 -3.47
CA ALA A 25 -11.78 -8.91 -3.95
C ALA A 25 -11.25 -9.74 -2.78
N GLU A 26 -10.96 -11.01 -3.06
CA GLU A 26 -10.36 -11.89 -2.05
C GLU A 26 -8.91 -11.51 -1.83
N VAL A 27 -8.55 -11.24 -0.57
CA VAL A 27 -7.20 -10.83 -0.20
C VAL A 27 -6.24 -12.02 -0.24
N PRO A 28 -5.13 -11.93 -1.00
CA PRO A 28 -4.14 -12.99 -1.00
C PRO A 28 -3.43 -13.07 0.35
N THR A 29 -3.24 -14.28 0.86
CA THR A 29 -2.62 -14.51 2.18
C THR A 29 -1.25 -15.18 2.09
N ASP A 30 -0.88 -15.69 0.92
CA ASP A 30 0.39 -16.35 0.71
C ASP A 30 1.36 -15.41 -0.02
N PHE A 31 2.35 -14.94 0.72
CA PHE A 31 3.37 -14.03 0.18
C PHE A 31 4.55 -14.77 -0.46
N GLY A 32 4.69 -16.08 -0.22
CA GLY A 32 5.78 -16.85 -0.78
C GLY A 32 7.17 -16.31 -0.44
N GLY A 33 7.33 -15.73 0.76
CA GLY A 33 8.58 -15.10 1.18
C GLY A 33 8.82 -13.71 0.60
N ARG A 34 7.82 -13.14 -0.08
CA ARG A 34 7.92 -11.79 -0.68
C ARG A 34 7.24 -10.76 0.21
N LEU A 35 7.49 -9.49 -0.09
CA LEU A 35 6.84 -8.38 0.62
C LEU A 35 5.49 -8.00 0.02
N VAL A 36 5.17 -8.53 -1.16
CA VAL A 36 3.94 -8.22 -1.89
C VAL A 36 3.29 -9.51 -2.36
N ALA A 37 2.00 -9.63 -2.15
CA ALA A 37 1.18 -10.71 -2.70
C ALA A 37 0.12 -10.12 -3.62
N VAL A 38 0.10 -10.55 -4.88
CA VAL A 38 -0.81 -10.03 -5.90
C VAL A 38 -1.97 -11.00 -6.08
N GLY A 39 -3.18 -10.53 -5.83
CA GLY A 39 -4.41 -11.27 -6.07
C GLY A 39 -5.13 -10.71 -7.29
N GLN A 40 -6.34 -11.21 -7.53
CA GLN A 40 -7.19 -10.67 -8.57
C GLN A 40 -7.81 -9.36 -8.08
N ASP A 41 -7.41 -8.26 -8.70
CA ASP A 41 -7.90 -6.90 -8.41
C ASP A 41 -7.59 -6.41 -7.00
N VAL A 42 -6.58 -6.98 -6.34
CA VAL A 42 -6.15 -6.57 -5.01
C VAL A 42 -4.69 -6.96 -4.80
N VAL A 43 -3.98 -6.15 -4.02
CA VAL A 43 -2.59 -6.41 -3.64
C VAL A 43 -2.49 -6.31 -2.12
N ALA A 44 -1.79 -7.27 -1.50
CA ALA A 44 -1.47 -7.23 -0.09
C ALA A 44 0.01 -6.93 0.09
N LEU A 45 0.32 -6.07 1.06
CA LEU A 45 1.68 -5.62 1.35
C LEU A 45 2.06 -6.07 2.77
N SER A 46 3.24 -6.65 2.92
CA SER A 46 3.80 -6.92 4.23
C SER A 46 4.43 -5.65 4.76
N VAL A 47 3.77 -5.00 5.72
CA VAL A 47 4.24 -3.76 6.32
C VAL A 47 4.75 -4.01 7.74
N ARG A 48 5.48 -3.03 8.28
CA ARG A 48 6.00 -3.13 9.64
C ARG A 48 4.84 -3.36 10.61
N HIS A 49 4.92 -4.43 11.38
CA HIS A 49 3.89 -4.79 12.34
C HIS A 49 3.87 -3.78 13.49
N ALA A 50 2.69 -3.45 13.99
CA ALA A 50 2.55 -2.50 15.10
C ALA A 50 3.33 -2.93 16.34
N GLN A 51 3.49 -4.24 16.56
CA GLN A 51 4.21 -4.79 17.71
C GLN A 51 5.72 -4.90 17.48
N ASP A 52 6.23 -4.44 16.36
CA ASP A 52 7.67 -4.44 16.05
C ASP A 52 8.37 -3.29 16.78
N ILE A 53 8.42 -3.39 18.10
CA ILE A 53 8.97 -2.39 19.00
C ILE A 53 10.15 -3.03 19.72
N GLU A 54 11.26 -2.30 19.84
CA GLU A 54 12.42 -2.78 20.59
C GLU A 54 12.08 -2.87 22.07
N ALA A 55 12.43 -4.00 22.69
CA ALA A 55 12.06 -4.30 24.08
C ALA A 55 12.67 -3.33 25.10
N ASP A 56 13.81 -2.73 24.78
CA ASP A 56 14.48 -1.77 25.66
C ASP A 56 13.83 -0.39 25.69
N LYS A 57 12.81 -0.17 24.87
CA LYS A 57 12.05 1.08 24.85
C LYS A 57 10.81 1.04 25.74
N PHE A 58 10.65 0.00 26.54
CA PHE A 58 9.47 -0.19 27.37
C PHE A 58 9.56 0.45 28.75
N GLU A 59 10.41 1.44 28.94
CA GLU A 59 10.47 2.17 30.20
C GLU A 59 9.58 3.42 30.12
N GLY A 60 8.34 3.28 30.56
CA GLY A 60 7.38 4.37 30.56
C GLY A 60 6.41 4.30 29.38
N ASP A 61 6.12 5.43 28.78
CA ASP A 61 5.21 5.53 27.63
C ASP A 61 5.88 4.99 26.38
N TRP A 62 5.20 4.07 25.70
CA TRP A 62 5.66 3.54 24.43
C TRP A 62 4.53 3.59 23.41
N ASP A 63 4.90 3.79 22.14
CA ASP A 63 3.94 3.83 21.04
C ASP A 63 4.11 2.60 20.17
N TRP A 64 3.03 2.20 19.52
CA TRP A 64 3.09 1.15 18.51
C TRP A 64 3.99 1.57 17.35
N ALA A 65 4.69 0.61 16.77
CA ALA A 65 5.46 0.85 15.55
C ALA A 65 4.51 1.22 14.41
N THR A 66 4.94 2.13 13.54
CA THR A 66 4.10 2.62 12.44
C THR A 66 4.74 2.33 11.09
N ALA A 67 3.92 2.31 10.07
CA ALA A 67 4.34 2.31 8.67
C ALA A 67 3.51 3.34 7.91
N THR A 68 4.09 3.88 6.85
CA THR A 68 3.50 4.96 6.07
C THR A 68 3.27 4.52 4.64
N LEU A 69 2.05 4.72 4.16
CA LEU A 69 1.70 4.58 2.76
C LEU A 69 1.47 5.97 2.15
N HIS A 70 2.21 6.27 1.09
CA HIS A 70 2.01 7.48 0.27
C HIS A 70 1.27 7.05 -0.99
N VAL A 71 0.03 7.46 -1.14
CA VAL A 71 -0.82 7.03 -2.25
C VAL A 71 -1.16 8.23 -3.12
N ARG A 72 -0.92 8.10 -4.42
CA ARG A 72 -1.20 9.16 -5.37
C ARG A 72 -1.97 8.61 -6.56
N SER A 73 -2.97 9.37 -6.99
CA SER A 73 -3.73 9.08 -8.21
C SER A 73 -3.20 9.96 -9.33
N LEU A 74 -2.65 9.35 -10.39
CA LEU A 74 -1.92 10.05 -11.45
C LEU A 74 -2.54 9.74 -12.81
N VAL A 75 -2.52 10.73 -13.72
CA VAL A 75 -2.96 10.49 -15.11
C VAL A 75 -1.92 9.74 -15.91
N GLN A 76 -0.64 9.86 -15.55
CA GLN A 76 0.43 9.12 -16.22
C GLN A 76 1.54 8.78 -15.22
N GLU A 77 2.30 7.75 -15.57
CA GLU A 77 3.39 7.27 -14.73
C GLU A 77 4.44 8.36 -14.52
N GLU A 78 4.94 8.43 -13.29
CA GLU A 78 6.02 9.31 -12.91
C GLU A 78 7.29 8.49 -12.65
N VAL A 79 8.42 8.89 -13.23
CA VAL A 79 9.69 8.18 -13.06
C VAL A 79 10.20 8.37 -11.65
N THR A 80 10.68 7.27 -11.04
CA THR A 80 11.19 7.28 -9.67
C THR A 80 12.47 6.44 -9.59
N ASP A 81 13.33 6.78 -8.61
CA ASP A 81 14.52 6.00 -8.27
C ASP A 81 14.24 4.90 -7.25
N ARG A 82 13.02 4.84 -6.71
CA ARG A 82 12.66 3.82 -5.73
C ARG A 82 12.55 2.45 -6.38
N ARG A 83 12.83 1.41 -5.61
CA ARG A 83 12.70 0.03 -6.08
C ARG A 83 11.22 -0.30 -6.26
N VAL A 84 10.84 -0.71 -7.46
CA VAL A 84 9.47 -1.15 -7.75
C VAL A 84 9.30 -2.58 -7.24
N LEU A 85 8.33 -2.76 -6.36
CA LEU A 85 8.01 -4.06 -5.77
C LEU A 85 6.88 -4.77 -6.52
N CYS A 86 5.99 -3.99 -7.12
CA CYS A 86 4.81 -4.52 -7.80
C CYS A 86 4.36 -3.54 -8.87
N ASP A 87 3.94 -4.07 -10.00
CA ASP A 87 3.38 -3.31 -11.11
C ASP A 87 2.28 -4.17 -11.73
N THR A 88 1.04 -3.88 -11.41
CA THR A 88 -0.09 -4.70 -11.83
C THR A 88 -1.30 -3.83 -12.14
N VAL A 89 -2.26 -4.37 -12.87
CA VAL A 89 -3.49 -3.67 -13.20
C VAL A 89 -4.65 -4.31 -12.44
N VAL A 90 -5.47 -3.46 -11.82
CA VAL A 90 -6.65 -3.91 -11.10
C VAL A 90 -7.89 -3.22 -11.67
N ALA A 91 -9.04 -3.91 -11.59
CA ALA A 91 -10.31 -3.30 -11.90
C ALA A 91 -10.70 -2.34 -10.78
N THR A 92 -11.08 -1.13 -11.14
CA THR A 92 -11.46 -0.08 -10.20
C THR A 92 -12.87 0.40 -10.54
N PRO A 93 -13.90 -0.43 -10.28
CA PRO A 93 -15.28 -0.03 -10.54
C PRO A 93 -15.61 1.19 -9.69
N GLN A 94 -16.44 2.07 -10.24
CA GLN A 94 -16.79 3.35 -9.61
C GLN A 94 -15.57 4.30 -9.49
N GLU A 95 -14.45 3.97 -10.16
CA GLU A 95 -13.24 4.80 -10.15
C GLU A 95 -12.75 5.09 -8.73
N THR A 96 -12.68 4.05 -7.90
CA THR A 96 -12.19 4.14 -6.53
C THR A 96 -11.28 2.97 -6.20
N VAL A 97 -10.35 3.21 -5.25
CA VAL A 97 -9.46 2.20 -4.69
C VAL A 97 -9.57 2.28 -3.18
N SER A 98 -9.68 1.12 -2.54
CA SER A 98 -9.63 1.02 -1.09
C SER A 98 -8.23 0.67 -0.63
N LEU A 99 -7.81 1.23 0.50
CA LEU A 99 -6.55 0.88 1.13
C LEU A 99 -6.71 0.87 2.65
N GLY A 100 -6.02 -0.06 3.30
CA GLY A 100 -6.10 -0.22 4.75
C GLY A 100 -5.94 -1.67 5.17
N ASP A 101 -6.60 -2.02 6.27
CA ASP A 101 -6.66 -3.38 6.80
C ASP A 101 -8.01 -3.62 7.48
N ALA A 102 -8.10 -4.72 8.25
CA ALA A 102 -9.34 -5.08 8.95
C ALA A 102 -9.77 -4.04 10.00
N ASP A 103 -8.82 -3.22 10.48
CA ASP A 103 -9.11 -2.19 11.50
C ASP A 103 -9.65 -0.90 10.89
N GLY A 104 -9.51 -0.72 9.60
CA GLY A 104 -10.04 0.45 8.91
C GLY A 104 -9.55 0.59 7.50
N MET A 105 -10.42 1.08 6.62
CA MET A 105 -10.15 1.27 5.20
C MET A 105 -10.41 2.72 4.82
N VAL A 106 -9.57 3.23 3.93
CA VAL A 106 -9.74 4.55 3.30
C VAL A 106 -10.04 4.31 1.82
N VAL A 107 -10.95 5.09 1.26
CA VAL A 107 -11.29 5.02 -0.16
C VAL A 107 -10.82 6.31 -0.83
N ILE A 108 -10.08 6.17 -1.93
CA ILE A 108 -9.62 7.34 -2.68
C ILE A 108 -10.04 7.20 -4.15
N PRO A 109 -10.14 8.33 -4.88
CA PRO A 109 -10.43 8.28 -6.30
C PRO A 109 -9.33 7.56 -7.08
N ALA A 110 -9.73 6.68 -8.00
CA ALA A 110 -8.84 6.11 -9.00
C ALA A 110 -8.97 6.91 -10.29
N PRO A 111 -7.92 6.93 -11.13
CA PRO A 111 -7.94 7.76 -12.34
C PRO A 111 -8.80 7.21 -13.47
N SER A 112 -9.21 5.93 -13.40
CA SER A 112 -10.02 5.29 -14.45
C SER A 112 -10.69 4.03 -13.91
N LEU A 113 -11.46 3.34 -14.77
CA LEU A 113 -12.13 2.07 -14.42
C LEU A 113 -11.16 0.89 -14.35
N ARG A 114 -9.97 1.04 -14.89
CA ARG A 114 -8.86 0.11 -14.72
C ARG A 114 -7.64 0.93 -14.33
N THR A 115 -6.98 0.50 -13.29
CA THR A 115 -5.89 1.27 -12.69
C THR A 115 -4.64 0.40 -12.58
N ARG A 116 -3.52 0.95 -13.02
CA ARG A 116 -2.22 0.34 -12.84
C ARG A 116 -1.71 0.75 -11.47
N LEU A 117 -1.40 -0.25 -10.65
CA LEU A 117 -0.81 -0.04 -9.33
C LEU A 117 0.70 -0.21 -9.46
N ILE A 118 1.45 0.84 -9.20
CA ILE A 118 2.91 0.78 -9.15
C ILE A 118 3.30 1.00 -7.69
N ILE A 119 3.80 -0.05 -7.06
CA ILE A 119 4.14 -0.03 -5.65
C ILE A 119 5.65 -0.08 -5.52
N SER A 120 6.21 0.90 -4.81
CA SER A 120 7.66 1.06 -4.66
C SER A 120 8.03 1.40 -3.22
N SER A 121 9.29 1.18 -2.88
CA SER A 121 9.82 1.51 -1.57
C SER A 121 11.29 1.90 -1.67
N ASP A 122 11.76 2.72 -0.73
CA ASP A 122 13.17 3.04 -0.56
C ASP A 122 13.80 2.30 0.62
N ASP A 123 13.05 1.38 1.25
CA ASP A 123 13.57 0.58 2.36
C ASP A 123 14.69 -0.33 1.89
N VAL A 124 15.72 -0.46 2.73
CA VAL A 124 16.86 -1.33 2.49
C VAL A 124 16.69 -2.58 3.35
N ASP A 125 16.61 -3.75 2.71
CA ASP A 125 16.53 -5.05 3.36
C ASP A 125 15.40 -5.14 4.41
N PRO A 126 14.16 -4.81 4.06
CA PRO A 126 13.08 -4.79 5.03
C PRO A 126 12.57 -6.20 5.36
N THR A 127 12.23 -6.42 6.62
CA THR A 127 11.42 -7.57 7.05
C THR A 127 9.94 -7.24 6.97
N GLY A 128 9.61 -5.95 6.96
CA GLY A 128 8.31 -5.39 6.71
C GLY A 128 8.49 -3.97 6.25
N LEU A 129 7.68 -3.51 5.33
CA LEU A 129 7.84 -2.19 4.71
C LEU A 129 7.44 -1.09 5.68
N GLU A 130 8.31 -0.10 5.90
CA GLU A 130 8.04 1.06 6.73
C GLU A 130 7.49 2.23 5.91
N ARG A 131 7.97 2.39 4.67
CA ARG A 131 7.51 3.44 3.76
C ARG A 131 7.23 2.84 2.40
N VAL A 132 6.03 3.08 1.91
CA VAL A 132 5.57 2.53 0.65
C VAL A 132 4.93 3.64 -0.16
N TRP A 133 5.25 3.72 -1.44
CA TRP A 133 4.58 4.59 -2.39
C TRP A 133 3.68 3.73 -3.29
N VAL A 134 2.43 4.13 -3.38
CA VAL A 134 1.44 3.48 -4.24
C VAL A 134 0.98 4.50 -5.26
N ASP A 135 1.37 4.33 -6.50
CA ASP A 135 0.94 5.19 -7.59
C ASP A 135 -0.20 4.50 -8.35
N LEU A 136 -1.33 5.18 -8.42
CA LEU A 136 -2.52 4.73 -9.14
C LEU A 136 -2.52 5.45 -10.48
N VAL A 137 -2.24 4.72 -11.56
CA VAL A 137 -2.04 5.31 -12.88
C VAL A 137 -3.16 4.86 -13.81
N ALA A 138 -3.71 5.79 -14.58
CA ALA A 138 -4.75 5.48 -15.54
C ALA A 138 -4.27 4.49 -16.60
N VAL A 139 -5.11 3.54 -16.94
CA VAL A 139 -4.86 2.60 -18.04
C VAL A 139 -5.70 3.04 -19.23
N ASP A 140 -5.01 3.33 -20.34
CA ASP A 140 -5.68 3.74 -21.56
C ASP A 140 -6.26 2.51 -22.29
N GLY A 141 -7.48 2.63 -22.72
CA GLY A 141 -8.17 1.61 -23.47
C GLY A 141 -9.02 0.69 -22.66
#